data_d7265618bb6ea543197998f9f522cc4c
#
_entry.id   d7265618bb6ea543197998f9f522cc4c
#
_cell.length_a   1.000
_cell.length_b   1.000
_cell.length_c   1.000
_cell.angle_alpha   90.00
_cell.angle_beta   90.00
_cell.angle_gamma   90.00
#
_symmetry.space_group_name_H-M   'P 1'
#
loop_
_entity.id
_entity.type
_entity.pdbx_description
1 polymer ?
#
loop_
_entity_poly.entity_id
_entity_poly.type
_entity_poly.pdbx_seq_one_letter_code
_entity_poly.pdbx_strand_id
1 'polypeptide(L)'
;MSDQRDKPLTAYKVLTADQMAALERDGTFTGAPVDLKDGYVHLSTADQLAETIDKHFTGQADLHIVAVDLAAYADKLRWEPSRGGQLFPHLYAPLLLETAVAYSPLERHDDGSIRLPVAG
;
A
#
# COMPACT_ATOMS: atom_id res chain seq x y z
N MET A 1 -17.00 12.73 17.54
CA MET A 1 -16.54 12.24 17.28
C MET A 1 -15.89 11.87 16.23
N SER A 2 -15.04 11.97 16.02
CA SER A 2 -14.71 11.70 14.70
C SER A 2 -14.03 10.37 14.53
N ASP A 3 -14.53 9.58 13.64
CA ASP A 3 -13.94 8.30 13.34
C ASP A 3 -12.58 8.40 12.72
N GLN A 4 -12.20 9.57 12.25
CA GLN A 4 -10.92 9.74 11.61
C GLN A 4 -9.74 9.50 12.54
N ARG A 5 -9.98 9.67 13.84
CA ARG A 5 -8.93 9.38 14.82
C ARG A 5 -8.55 7.91 14.85
N ASP A 6 -9.51 7.05 14.52
CA ASP A 6 -9.30 5.61 14.57
C ASP A 6 -8.70 5.07 13.29
N LYS A 7 -8.58 5.90 12.26
CA LYS A 7 -8.02 5.48 10.99
C LYS A 7 -6.55 5.81 10.92
N PRO A 8 -5.73 4.90 10.40
CA PRO A 8 -4.31 5.20 10.20
C PRO A 8 -4.13 6.37 9.25
N LEU A 9 -3.05 7.11 9.42
CA LEU A 9 -2.65 8.16 8.49
C LEU A 9 -1.72 7.65 7.40
N THR A 10 -1.29 6.40 7.51
CA THR A 10 -0.36 5.77 6.56
C THR A 10 -0.92 4.42 6.17
N ALA A 11 -0.85 4.09 4.89
CA ALA A 11 -1.15 2.76 4.41
C ALA A 11 -0.02 2.33 3.47
N TYR A 12 -0.07 1.09 3.02
CA TYR A 12 1.06 0.47 2.35
C TYR A 12 0.64 -0.14 1.04
N LYS A 13 1.50 -0.02 0.03
CA LYS A 13 1.33 -0.69 -1.25
C LYS A 13 2.50 -1.63 -1.46
N VAL A 14 2.19 -2.88 -1.82
CA VAL A 14 3.22 -3.86 -2.18
C VAL A 14 3.41 -3.80 -3.68
N LEU A 15 4.64 -3.63 -4.11
CA LEU A 15 4.99 -3.54 -5.53
C LEU A 15 6.03 -4.60 -5.87
N THR A 16 5.99 -5.07 -7.11
CA THR A 16 7.09 -5.85 -7.65
C THR A 16 8.29 -4.93 -7.91
N ALA A 17 9.46 -5.53 -8.14
CA ALA A 17 10.66 -4.73 -8.43
C ALA A 17 10.46 -3.85 -9.66
N ASP A 18 9.81 -4.39 -10.70
CA ASP A 18 9.55 -3.62 -11.92
C ASP A 18 8.59 -2.46 -11.66
N GLN A 19 7.56 -2.70 -10.84
CA GLN A 19 6.61 -1.65 -10.50
C GLN A 19 7.27 -0.56 -9.67
N MET A 20 8.14 -0.94 -8.74
CA MET A 20 8.86 0.03 -7.93
C MET A 20 9.79 0.88 -8.80
N ALA A 21 10.50 0.24 -9.73
CA ALA A 21 11.37 0.96 -10.65
C ALA A 21 10.57 1.94 -11.51
N ALA A 22 9.37 1.55 -11.95
CA ALA A 22 8.51 2.44 -12.72
C ALA A 22 8.05 3.63 -11.89
N LEU A 23 7.70 3.41 -10.63
CA LEU A 23 7.30 4.50 -9.74
C LEU A 23 8.45 5.49 -9.55
N GLU A 24 9.66 4.98 -9.35
CA GLU A 24 10.83 5.85 -9.19
C GLU A 24 11.15 6.63 -10.46
N ARG A 25 11.02 5.96 -11.62
CA ARG A 25 11.33 6.60 -12.90
C ARG A 25 10.29 7.65 -13.28
N ASP A 26 9.02 7.32 -13.12
CA ASP A 26 7.92 8.16 -13.61
C ASP A 26 7.36 9.11 -12.55
N GLY A 27 7.66 8.84 -11.28
CA GLY A 27 7.08 9.62 -10.17
C GLY A 27 5.63 9.32 -9.89
N THR A 28 5.04 8.38 -10.62
CA THR A 28 3.63 8.03 -10.47
C THR A 28 3.43 6.57 -10.85
N PHE A 29 2.44 5.95 -10.22
CA PHE A 29 2.06 4.56 -10.47
C PHE A 29 0.55 4.50 -10.58
N THR A 30 0.04 4.16 -11.75
CA THR A 30 -1.40 4.19 -12.02
C THR A 30 -2.13 2.94 -11.55
N GLY A 31 -1.39 1.87 -11.26
CA GLY A 31 -2.00 0.67 -10.72
C GLY A 31 -1.43 -0.61 -11.30
N ALA A 32 -1.47 -1.66 -10.49
CA ALA A 32 -1.20 -3.02 -10.94
C ALA A 32 -2.42 -3.49 -11.75
N PRO A 33 -2.32 -4.64 -12.43
CA PRO A 33 -3.48 -5.13 -13.21
C PRO A 33 -4.77 -5.21 -12.40
N VAL A 34 -4.70 -5.67 -11.14
CA VAL A 34 -5.91 -5.77 -10.31
C VAL A 34 -6.45 -4.38 -9.97
N ASP A 35 -5.56 -3.40 -9.78
CA ASP A 35 -5.98 -2.03 -9.49
C ASP A 35 -6.72 -1.43 -10.69
N LEU A 36 -6.18 -1.63 -11.88
CA LEU A 36 -6.78 -1.11 -13.10
C LEU A 36 -8.13 -1.76 -13.37
N LYS A 37 -8.24 -3.06 -13.08
CA LYS A 37 -9.49 -3.78 -13.25
C LYS A 37 -10.56 -3.25 -12.30
N ASP A 38 -10.21 -3.00 -11.05
CA ASP A 38 -11.17 -2.58 -10.03
C ASP A 38 -11.41 -1.09 -10.00
N GLY A 39 -10.53 -0.30 -10.61
CA GLY A 39 -10.72 1.14 -10.71
C GLY A 39 -10.13 1.94 -9.57
N TYR A 40 -9.30 1.35 -8.72
CA TYR A 40 -8.62 2.05 -7.63
C TYR A 40 -7.37 1.28 -7.23
N VAL A 41 -6.44 1.99 -6.60
CA VAL A 41 -5.20 1.37 -6.12
C VAL A 41 -5.48 0.73 -4.77
N HIS A 42 -5.18 -0.56 -4.64
CA HIS A 42 -5.41 -1.31 -3.40
C HIS A 42 -4.26 -1.07 -2.43
N LEU A 43 -4.59 -0.56 -1.25
CA LEU A 43 -3.63 -0.35 -0.18
C LEU A 43 -4.00 -1.25 1.00
N SER A 44 -3.07 -1.40 1.94
CA SER A 44 -3.29 -2.18 3.16
C SER A 44 -2.82 -1.37 4.35
N THR A 45 -3.50 -1.53 5.48
CA THR A 45 -2.98 -1.00 6.74
C THR A 45 -1.80 -1.88 7.18
N ALA A 46 -1.07 -1.43 8.20
CA ALA A 46 0.03 -2.23 8.74
C ALA A 46 -0.46 -3.61 9.19
N ASP A 47 -1.64 -3.66 9.82
CA ASP A 47 -2.18 -4.91 10.32
C ASP A 47 -2.64 -5.86 9.21
N GLN A 48 -3.00 -5.32 8.05
CA GLN A 48 -3.50 -6.11 6.92
C GLN A 48 -2.38 -6.59 6.00
N LEU A 49 -1.20 -6.02 6.14
CA LEU A 49 -0.15 -6.16 5.13
C LEU A 49 0.34 -7.60 4.99
N ALA A 50 0.59 -8.29 6.10
CA ALA A 50 1.10 -9.65 6.05
C ALA A 50 0.13 -10.58 5.32
N GLU A 51 -1.17 -10.46 5.62
CA GLU A 51 -2.17 -11.29 4.97
C GLU A 51 -2.29 -10.96 3.48
N THR A 52 -2.19 -9.69 3.14
CA THR A 52 -2.22 -9.27 1.73
C THR A 52 -1.07 -9.92 0.97
N ILE A 53 0.13 -9.91 1.54
CA ILE A 53 1.29 -10.52 0.91
C ILE A 53 1.09 -12.03 0.78
N ASP A 54 0.60 -12.67 1.83
CA ASP A 54 0.42 -14.12 1.79
C ASP A 54 -0.63 -14.54 0.78
N LYS A 55 -1.67 -13.75 0.58
CA LYS A 55 -2.75 -14.11 -0.35
C LYS A 55 -2.44 -13.77 -1.80
N HIS A 56 -1.76 -12.67 -2.04
CA HIS A 56 -1.62 -12.15 -3.40
C HIS A 56 -0.21 -12.22 -3.96
N PHE A 57 0.78 -12.43 -3.11
CA PHE A 57 2.18 -12.38 -3.52
C PHE A 57 2.99 -13.61 -3.10
N THR A 58 2.30 -14.69 -2.73
CA THR A 58 2.98 -15.92 -2.32
C THR A 58 3.92 -16.40 -3.42
N GLY A 59 5.15 -16.71 -3.03
CA GLY A 59 6.14 -17.23 -3.95
C GLY A 59 6.85 -16.19 -4.79
N GLN A 60 6.46 -14.91 -4.66
CA GLN A 60 7.14 -13.86 -5.40
C GLN A 60 8.31 -13.30 -4.60
N ALA A 61 9.40 -13.01 -5.30
CA ALA A 61 10.59 -12.43 -4.71
C ALA A 61 10.72 -10.97 -5.13
N ASP A 62 11.65 -10.27 -4.50
CA ASP A 62 12.01 -8.89 -4.85
C ASP A 62 10.83 -7.93 -4.76
N LEU A 63 9.97 -8.15 -3.77
CA LEU A 63 8.87 -7.24 -3.51
C LEU A 63 9.35 -6.01 -2.73
N HIS A 64 8.62 -4.93 -2.90
CA HIS A 64 8.91 -3.66 -2.21
C HIS A 64 7.65 -3.17 -1.52
N ILE A 65 7.81 -2.40 -0.45
CA ILE A 65 6.70 -1.81 0.27
C ILE A 65 6.85 -0.30 0.24
N VAL A 66 5.76 0.38 -0.12
CA VAL A 66 5.71 1.84 -0.12
C VAL A 66 4.73 2.30 0.96
N ALA A 67 5.21 3.13 1.86
CA ALA A 67 4.36 3.74 2.90
C ALA A 67 3.82 5.06 2.34
N VAL A 68 2.50 5.17 2.27
CA VAL A 68 1.82 6.27 1.60
C VAL A 68 1.15 7.18 2.62
N ASP A 69 1.37 8.48 2.47
CA ASP A 69 0.71 9.49 3.31
C ASP A 69 -0.72 9.68 2.83
N LEU A 70 -1.67 9.15 3.58
CA LEU A 70 -3.08 9.19 3.19
C LEU A 70 -3.65 10.60 3.23
N ALA A 71 -3.10 11.47 4.07
CA ALA A 71 -3.60 12.84 4.16
C ALA A 71 -3.41 13.61 2.84
N ALA A 72 -2.45 13.19 2.03
CA ALA A 72 -2.19 13.85 0.75
C ALA A 72 -3.31 13.65 -0.26
N TYR A 73 -4.20 12.68 -0.05
CA TYR A 73 -5.22 12.33 -1.03
C TYR A 73 -6.63 12.79 -0.68
N ALA A 74 -6.85 13.20 0.56
CA ALA A 74 -8.15 13.73 0.99
C ALA A 74 -9.30 12.81 0.56
N ASP A 75 -10.25 13.31 -0.23
CA ASP A 75 -11.44 12.54 -0.62
C ASP A 75 -11.18 11.50 -1.71
N LYS A 76 -9.95 11.44 -2.24
CA LYS A 76 -9.59 10.39 -3.20
C LYS A 76 -9.32 9.06 -2.51
N LEU A 77 -9.18 9.06 -1.20
CA LEU A 77 -9.00 7.85 -0.44
C LEU A 77 -10.30 7.45 0.22
N ARG A 78 -10.70 6.19 0.05
CA ARG A 78 -11.94 5.69 0.62
C ARG A 78 -11.67 4.40 1.37
N TRP A 79 -12.31 4.26 2.52
CA TRP A 79 -12.25 3.04 3.31
C TRP A 79 -13.47 2.20 2.95
N GLU A 80 -13.23 1.07 2.31
CA GLU A 80 -14.31 0.26 1.76
C GLU A 80 -14.16 -1.20 2.16
N PRO A 81 -15.27 -1.92 2.35
CA PRO A 81 -15.21 -3.34 2.69
C PRO A 81 -14.54 -4.14 1.59
N SER A 82 -13.73 -5.10 1.98
CA SER A 82 -13.09 -6.00 1.05
C SER A 82 -12.98 -7.37 1.72
N ARG A 83 -11.86 -8.03 1.56
CA ARG A 83 -11.63 -9.36 2.09
C ARG A 83 -12.09 -9.50 3.54
N GLY A 84 -12.98 -10.47 3.81
CA GLY A 84 -13.48 -10.72 5.16
C GLY A 84 -14.33 -9.63 5.75
N GLY A 85 -14.80 -8.69 4.95
CA GLY A 85 -15.61 -7.58 5.44
C GLY A 85 -14.83 -6.45 6.08
N GLN A 86 -13.51 -6.58 6.17
CA GLN A 86 -12.68 -5.51 6.72
C GLN A 86 -12.63 -4.32 5.78
N LEU A 87 -12.48 -3.14 6.37
CA LEU A 87 -12.28 -1.93 5.59
C LEU A 87 -10.83 -1.83 5.15
N PHE A 88 -10.62 -1.67 3.85
CA PHE A 88 -9.31 -1.45 3.28
C PHE A 88 -9.25 -0.06 2.68
N PRO A 89 -8.10 0.60 2.73
CA PRO A 89 -7.98 1.90 2.07
C PRO A 89 -7.84 1.71 0.56
N HIS A 90 -8.74 2.32 -0.18
CA HIS A 90 -8.75 2.28 -1.64
C HIS A 90 -8.47 3.67 -2.17
N LEU A 91 -7.46 3.79 -3.01
CA LEU A 91 -7.02 5.07 -3.52
C LEU A 91 -7.55 5.28 -4.94
N TYR A 92 -8.41 6.28 -5.09
CA TYR A 92 -9.03 6.62 -6.38
C TYR A 92 -8.24 7.71 -7.09
N ALA A 93 -6.92 7.53 -7.15
CA ALA A 93 -5.99 8.43 -7.82
C ALA A 93 -4.69 7.66 -8.06
N PRO A 94 -3.82 8.16 -8.93
CA PRO A 94 -2.50 7.53 -9.06
C PRO A 94 -1.71 7.63 -7.77
N LEU A 95 -0.88 6.64 -7.52
CA LEU A 95 0.05 6.67 -6.40
C LEU A 95 1.24 7.52 -6.80
N LEU A 96 1.47 8.62 -6.08
CA LEU A 96 2.55 9.55 -6.42
C LEU A 96 3.75 9.28 -5.52
N LEU A 97 4.93 9.26 -6.12
CA LEU A 97 6.16 9.07 -5.35
C LEU A 97 6.32 10.15 -4.28
N GLU A 98 5.88 11.36 -4.57
CA GLU A 98 5.98 12.47 -3.61
C GLU A 98 5.15 12.25 -2.36
N THR A 99 4.16 11.34 -2.40
CA THR A 99 3.35 11.00 -1.22
C THR A 99 3.91 9.82 -0.45
N ALA A 100 4.98 9.19 -0.93
CA ALA A 100 5.63 8.10 -0.22
C ALA A 100 6.49 8.67 0.89
N VAL A 101 6.13 8.37 2.13
CA VAL A 101 6.92 8.83 3.28
C VAL A 101 8.14 7.96 3.49
N ALA A 102 8.10 6.71 2.99
CA ALA A 102 9.22 5.79 3.05
C ALA A 102 8.93 4.63 2.11
N TYR A 103 9.97 3.96 1.65
CA TYR A 103 9.81 2.70 0.93
C TYR A 103 11.09 1.89 1.04
N SER A 104 10.94 0.57 0.94
CA SER A 104 12.07 -0.34 1.11
C SER A 104 11.74 -1.69 0.48
N PRO A 105 12.77 -2.51 0.23
CA PRO A 105 12.51 -3.91 -0.11
C PRO A 105 11.75 -4.61 1.01
N LEU A 106 10.93 -5.59 0.64
CA LEU A 106 10.19 -6.36 1.61
C LEU A 106 11.15 -7.22 2.44
N GLU A 107 11.10 -7.04 3.75
CA GLU A 107 11.88 -7.85 4.69
C GLU A 107 10.99 -8.27 5.83
N ARG A 108 11.33 -9.40 6.45
CA ARG A 108 10.58 -9.89 7.60
C ARG A 108 11.51 -9.99 8.81
N HIS A 109 10.94 -9.76 9.98
CA HIS A 109 11.61 -10.03 11.24
C HIS A 109 11.66 -11.55 11.46
N ASP A 110 12.43 -11.98 12.46
CA ASP A 110 12.59 -13.40 12.74
C ASP A 110 11.27 -14.09 13.06
N ASP A 111 10.30 -13.35 13.60
CA ASP A 111 8.99 -13.91 13.94
C ASP A 111 8.03 -13.94 12.73
N GLY A 112 8.49 -13.53 11.56
CA GLY A 112 7.67 -13.52 10.34
C GLY A 112 6.89 -12.25 10.10
N SER A 113 6.89 -11.33 11.05
CA SER A 113 6.20 -10.06 10.86
C SER A 113 6.95 -9.21 9.84
N ILE A 114 6.22 -8.29 9.20
CA ILE A 114 6.76 -7.47 8.14
C ILE A 114 7.52 -6.29 8.75
N ARG A 115 8.73 -6.05 8.25
CA ARG A 115 9.49 -4.85 8.61
C ARG A 115 8.94 -3.70 7.79
N LEU A 116 8.30 -2.75 8.44
CA LEU A 116 7.71 -1.61 7.76
C LEU A 116 8.78 -0.57 7.42
N PRO A 117 8.71 0.03 6.22
CA PRO A 117 9.61 1.13 5.90
C PRO A 117 9.30 2.33 6.79
N VAL A 118 10.35 3.02 7.22
CA VAL A 118 10.20 4.19 8.08
C VAL A 118 11.00 5.34 7.49
N ALA A 119 10.47 6.55 7.65
CA ALA A 119 11.14 7.75 7.22
C ALA A 119 12.38 7.94 8.06
N GLY A 120 13.49 8.18 7.39
CA GLY A 120 14.77 8.18 8.00
C GLY A 120 15.24 9.29 8.78
#